data_e43bd60c3e28fc50de94c53368441c79
#
_entry.id   e43bd60c3e28fc50de94c53368441c79
#
_cell.length_a   1.000
_cell.length_b   1.000
_cell.length_c   1.000
_cell.angle_alpha   90.00
_cell.angle_beta   90.00
_cell.angle_gamma   90.00
#
_symmetry.space_group_name_H-M   'P 1'
#
loop_
_entity.id
_entity.type
_entity.pdbx_description
1 polymer ?
#
loop_
_entity_poly.entity_id
_entity_poly.type
_entity_poly.pdbx_seq_one_letter_code
_entity_poly.pdbx_strand_id
1 'polypeptide(L)'
;MDDDNDGFDDDMNNEEYYVDEENDLGGKIVSNGIEFLDESEIIKERENVIQEAIEKLFLDRDNAILAMIYLEWKLNKIESWYDDLNNNKVKAGIELSEETKEKLKKEGIESNGDNCLICFEEKNDKFFSLSCGHQFCAECWTDYLTEKIKTPLSALQVNCPQNGCTCIVYERVYSKFLQDKKSLEKLDKAIYKNFINRNNDIKQCPNENCHHYVKSSIHSYSQEVNCFCGTSYCFQCLKESHRPCSCELVEKFFSLNRITSLEDYDKKWIQANTKECPHCHQKIQKSQGCNYMLCDKKAGGCGKAFCYVCETDWEQHSKDHFNCNKYTDVIKQKEKNAKRIQAELDYEIKKYERYDFYYPRYANYKDSVEVCNTKFRDSLKEKVDLLNIMQELPTIETKFIFDALETIIIAKRTLKNSYIFGYYMKDSNNKVLFEHSQGILEYNTENLHKVILDSNLNFYIELEKDDFREYFIKFKENVNQKIEIINKYRNSFLEEIENKFVGDLDEKIINLKF
;
A
#
# COMPACT_ATOMS: atom_id res chain seq x y z
N MET A 1 -12.15 61.21 3.78
CA MET A 1 -10.73 61.26 4.06
C MET A 1 -10.54 60.32 5.24
N ASP A 2 -10.09 59.06 5.16
CA ASP A 2 -9.50 58.29 4.05
C ASP A 2 -9.98 56.85 4.19
N ASP A 3 -10.24 56.23 3.05
CA ASP A 3 -10.54 54.82 2.88
C ASP A 3 -9.24 54.01 3.06
N ASP A 4 -9.26 52.96 3.90
CA ASP A 4 -8.30 51.88 3.82
C ASP A 4 -9.06 50.59 3.62
N ASN A 5 -9.06 50.17 2.36
CA ASN A 5 -9.60 48.94 1.83
C ASN A 5 -8.44 47.91 1.77
N ASP A 6 -8.32 47.09 2.81
CA ASP A 6 -7.40 45.93 2.78
C ASP A 6 -8.11 44.77 2.11
N GLY A 7 -7.83 44.63 0.83
CA GLY A 7 -8.18 43.45 0.03
C GLY A 7 -7.32 42.26 0.44
N PHE A 8 -7.95 41.23 0.99
CA PHE A 8 -7.37 39.89 1.08
C PHE A 8 -7.50 39.22 -0.29
N ASP A 9 -6.40 39.09 -1.00
CA ASP A 9 -6.28 38.20 -2.18
C ASP A 9 -6.26 36.76 -1.69
N ASP A 10 -7.40 36.08 -1.85
CA ASP A 10 -7.49 34.61 -1.77
C ASP A 10 -6.98 34.00 -3.08
N ASP A 11 -5.67 33.79 -3.16
CA ASP A 11 -5.07 32.88 -4.15
C ASP A 11 -5.41 31.42 -3.78
N MET A 12 -6.61 30.99 -4.10
CA MET A 12 -6.97 29.57 -4.14
C MET A 12 -6.37 28.96 -5.40
N ASN A 13 -5.27 28.25 -5.24
CA ASN A 13 -4.79 27.30 -6.22
C ASN A 13 -5.82 26.18 -6.38
N ASN A 14 -6.67 26.34 -7.37
CA ASN A 14 -7.58 25.35 -7.89
C ASN A 14 -6.76 24.39 -8.78
N GLU A 15 -6.22 23.31 -8.21
CA GLU A 15 -5.76 22.19 -9.03
C GLU A 15 -6.97 21.42 -9.53
N GLU A 16 -7.46 21.80 -10.71
CA GLU A 16 -8.49 21.09 -11.45
C GLU A 16 -7.97 19.70 -11.87
N TYR A 17 -8.65 18.65 -11.38
CA TYR A 17 -8.53 17.30 -11.89
C TYR A 17 -9.17 17.24 -13.29
N TYR A 18 -8.36 17.37 -14.33
CA TYR A 18 -8.77 16.95 -15.67
C TYR A 18 -8.45 15.46 -15.84
N VAL A 19 -9.50 14.66 -15.90
CA VAL A 19 -9.44 13.31 -16.48
C VAL A 19 -9.74 13.47 -17.96
N ASP A 20 -8.73 13.59 -18.78
CA ASP A 20 -8.87 13.47 -20.22
C ASP A 20 -9.06 11.99 -20.57
N GLU A 21 -10.27 11.63 -20.97
CA GLU A 21 -10.54 10.39 -21.72
C GLU A 21 -10.00 10.55 -23.15
N GLU A 22 -9.29 9.50 -23.59
CA GLU A 22 -8.74 9.30 -24.94
C GLU A 22 -7.46 10.08 -25.26
N ASN A 23 -6.32 9.41 -24.91
CA ASN A 23 -5.26 9.23 -25.93
C ASN A 23 -4.22 8.23 -25.42
N ASP A 24 -4.05 7.18 -26.17
CA ASP A 24 -2.93 6.26 -26.21
C ASP A 24 -1.64 7.05 -26.57
N LEU A 25 -1.01 7.67 -25.58
CA LEU A 25 0.34 8.24 -25.63
C LEU A 25 0.79 8.55 -24.21
N GLY A 26 1.72 7.77 -23.69
CA GLY A 26 2.50 7.87 -22.47
C GLY A 26 2.55 9.23 -21.76
N GLY A 27 1.48 9.62 -21.09
CA GLY A 27 1.45 10.77 -20.21
C GLY A 27 1.67 10.30 -18.78
N LYS A 28 2.78 10.74 -18.17
CA LYS A 28 3.07 10.46 -16.75
C LYS A 28 1.97 11.07 -15.89
N ILE A 29 1.13 10.22 -15.30
CA ILE A 29 0.16 10.67 -14.30
C ILE A 29 0.92 10.79 -12.98
N VAL A 30 1.24 12.03 -12.60
CA VAL A 30 1.88 12.34 -11.30
C VAL A 30 0.80 12.89 -10.37
N SER A 31 0.39 12.12 -9.38
CA SER A 31 -0.44 12.61 -8.28
C SER A 31 0.26 12.38 -6.95
N ASN A 32 0.40 13.42 -6.14
CA ASN A 32 1.02 13.33 -4.81
C ASN A 32 2.43 12.70 -4.78
N GLY A 33 3.26 12.98 -5.79
CA GLY A 33 4.62 12.42 -5.89
C GLY A 33 4.67 10.94 -6.25
N ILE A 34 3.57 10.38 -6.75
CA ILE A 34 3.45 9.02 -7.26
C ILE A 34 3.38 9.08 -8.79
N GLU A 35 4.25 8.34 -9.45
CA GLU A 35 4.32 8.17 -10.89
C GLU A 35 4.01 6.71 -11.23
N PHE A 36 3.03 6.47 -12.09
CA PHE A 36 2.75 5.13 -12.62
C PHE A 36 3.61 4.88 -13.85
N LEU A 37 4.22 3.70 -13.90
CA LEU A 37 5.13 3.29 -14.97
C LEU A 37 4.69 1.95 -15.54
N ASP A 38 4.85 1.79 -16.84
CA ASP A 38 4.76 0.50 -17.50
C ASP A 38 6.13 -0.22 -17.56
N GLU A 39 6.16 -1.45 -18.08
CA GLU A 39 7.40 -2.23 -18.19
C GLU A 39 8.43 -1.54 -19.09
N SER A 40 8.00 -0.87 -20.15
CA SER A 40 8.89 -0.20 -21.10
C SER A 40 9.55 1.04 -20.47
N GLU A 41 8.82 1.75 -19.63
CA GLU A 41 9.32 2.91 -18.90
C GLU A 41 10.30 2.50 -17.79
N ILE A 42 10.06 1.38 -17.12
CA ILE A 42 11.00 0.80 -16.15
C ILE A 42 12.31 0.38 -16.84
N ILE A 43 12.23 -0.21 -18.04
CA ILE A 43 13.43 -0.57 -18.81
C ILE A 43 14.24 0.70 -19.16
N LYS A 44 13.57 1.76 -19.60
CA LYS A 44 14.23 3.06 -19.86
C LYS A 44 14.88 3.63 -18.60
N GLU A 45 14.19 3.59 -17.48
CA GLU A 45 14.71 4.07 -16.20
C GLU A 45 15.96 3.28 -15.78
N ARG A 46 15.94 1.95 -15.92
CA ARG A 46 17.10 1.08 -15.67
C ARG A 46 18.28 1.48 -16.57
N GLU A 47 18.04 1.67 -17.87
CA GLU A 47 19.11 2.06 -18.81
C GLU A 47 19.68 3.45 -18.48
N ASN A 48 18.85 4.40 -18.07
CA ASN A 48 19.31 5.71 -17.62
C ASN A 48 20.23 5.59 -16.38
N VAL A 49 19.83 4.76 -15.40
CA VAL A 49 20.64 4.50 -14.19
C VAL A 49 21.98 3.85 -14.56
N ILE A 50 21.99 2.90 -15.50
CA ILE A 50 23.22 2.25 -15.98
C ILE A 50 24.11 3.28 -16.69
N GLN A 51 23.55 4.12 -17.57
CA GLN A 51 24.31 5.13 -18.29
C GLN A 51 24.94 6.16 -17.34
N GLU A 52 24.17 6.63 -16.35
CA GLU A 52 24.69 7.53 -15.32
C GLU A 52 25.80 6.89 -14.48
N ALA A 53 25.65 5.59 -14.18
CA ALA A 53 26.69 4.83 -13.48
C ALA A 53 27.97 4.68 -14.32
N ILE A 54 27.88 4.43 -15.63
CA ILE A 54 29.02 4.38 -16.54
C ILE A 54 29.80 5.69 -16.47
N GLU A 55 29.10 6.83 -16.58
CA GLU A 55 29.68 8.15 -16.56
C GLU A 55 30.32 8.51 -15.22
N LYS A 56 29.64 8.22 -14.12
CA LYS A 56 30.11 8.58 -12.77
C LYS A 56 31.15 7.63 -12.20
N LEU A 57 31.11 6.34 -12.55
CA LEU A 57 32.04 5.33 -12.03
C LEU A 57 33.25 5.11 -12.95
N PHE A 58 33.24 5.66 -14.18
CA PHE A 58 34.25 5.45 -15.20
C PHE A 58 34.47 3.95 -15.50
N LEU A 59 33.39 3.18 -15.55
CA LEU A 59 33.37 1.74 -15.83
C LEU A 59 32.73 1.49 -17.20
N ASP A 60 33.06 0.34 -17.81
CA ASP A 60 32.27 -0.16 -18.94
C ASP A 60 30.89 -0.64 -18.45
N ARG A 61 29.98 -0.88 -19.40
CA ARG A 61 28.58 -1.27 -19.09
C ARG A 61 28.49 -2.49 -18.16
N ASP A 62 29.26 -3.53 -18.43
CA ASP A 62 29.18 -4.78 -17.67
C ASP A 62 29.60 -4.56 -16.21
N ASN A 63 30.71 -3.86 -16.01
CA ASN A 63 31.22 -3.53 -14.69
C ASN A 63 30.34 -2.49 -13.96
N ALA A 64 29.72 -1.57 -14.70
CA ALA A 64 28.75 -0.64 -14.14
C ALA A 64 27.49 -1.36 -13.62
N ILE A 65 26.99 -2.36 -14.35
CA ILE A 65 25.87 -3.19 -13.88
C ILE A 65 26.24 -3.93 -12.59
N LEU A 66 27.42 -4.57 -12.52
CA LEU A 66 27.89 -5.26 -11.32
C LEU A 66 28.03 -4.29 -10.13
N ALA A 67 28.61 -3.10 -10.37
CA ALA A 67 28.71 -2.06 -9.36
C ALA A 67 27.34 -1.60 -8.88
N MET A 68 26.36 -1.40 -9.77
CA MET A 68 25.02 -0.98 -9.41
C MET A 68 24.23 -2.07 -8.67
N ILE A 69 24.41 -3.36 -9.01
CA ILE A 69 23.87 -4.48 -8.23
C ILE A 69 24.43 -4.44 -6.79
N TYR A 70 25.74 -4.21 -6.64
CA TYR A 70 26.38 -4.07 -5.33
C TYR A 70 25.87 -2.85 -4.56
N LEU A 71 25.71 -1.70 -5.22
CA LEU A 71 25.20 -0.44 -4.67
C LEU A 71 23.65 -0.44 -4.51
N GLU A 72 22.99 -1.57 -4.77
CA GLU A 72 21.52 -1.72 -4.70
C GLU A 72 20.78 -0.75 -5.63
N TRP A 73 21.35 -0.43 -6.79
CA TRP A 73 20.82 0.51 -7.78
C TRP A 73 20.61 1.95 -7.27
N LYS A 74 21.32 2.33 -6.18
CA LYS A 74 21.20 3.65 -5.54
C LYS A 74 22.32 4.59 -6.04
N LEU A 75 21.99 5.51 -6.92
CA LEU A 75 22.93 6.51 -7.45
C LEU A 75 23.53 7.40 -6.36
N ASN A 76 22.81 7.67 -5.29
CA ASN A 76 23.31 8.42 -4.13
C ASN A 76 24.40 7.68 -3.33
N LYS A 77 24.58 6.38 -3.54
CA LYS A 77 25.66 5.60 -2.95
C LYS A 77 26.95 5.59 -3.79
N ILE A 78 26.95 6.24 -4.96
CA ILE A 78 28.14 6.27 -5.84
C ILE A 78 29.35 6.93 -5.15
N GLU A 79 29.13 7.95 -4.32
CA GLU A 79 30.22 8.57 -3.56
C GLU A 79 30.92 7.55 -2.65
N SER A 80 30.15 6.68 -1.98
CA SER A 80 30.70 5.62 -1.13
C SER A 80 31.50 4.56 -1.89
N TRP A 81 31.36 4.48 -3.21
CA TRP A 81 32.15 3.60 -4.05
C TRP A 81 33.63 3.98 -4.02
N TYR A 82 33.93 5.27 -3.96
CA TYR A 82 35.28 5.80 -3.96
C TYR A 82 35.96 5.81 -2.59
N ASP A 83 35.20 5.67 -1.49
CA ASP A 83 35.75 5.60 -0.13
C ASP A 83 36.74 4.44 0.03
N ASP A 84 36.46 3.29 -0.65
CA ASP A 84 37.33 2.13 -0.65
C ASP A 84 37.23 1.41 -2.01
N LEU A 85 37.72 2.06 -3.05
CA LEU A 85 37.54 1.66 -4.45
C LEU A 85 37.96 0.20 -4.71
N ASN A 86 39.14 -0.19 -4.22
CA ASN A 86 39.69 -1.53 -4.47
C ASN A 86 38.83 -2.61 -3.81
N ASN A 87 38.43 -2.42 -2.56
CA ASN A 87 37.61 -3.38 -1.84
C ASN A 87 36.18 -3.42 -2.41
N ASN A 88 35.63 -2.28 -2.81
CA ASN A 88 34.30 -2.21 -3.43
C ASN A 88 34.26 -2.93 -4.78
N LYS A 89 35.31 -2.81 -5.63
CA LYS A 89 35.44 -3.59 -6.85
C LYS A 89 35.52 -5.11 -6.60
N VAL A 90 36.24 -5.50 -5.55
CA VAL A 90 36.32 -6.91 -5.13
C VAL A 90 34.95 -7.41 -4.65
N LYS A 91 34.26 -6.66 -3.80
CA LYS A 91 32.92 -7.01 -3.30
C LYS A 91 31.87 -7.07 -4.40
N ALA A 92 31.98 -6.22 -5.39
CA ALA A 92 31.12 -6.22 -6.57
C ALA A 92 31.47 -7.36 -7.56
N GLY A 93 32.53 -8.11 -7.31
CA GLY A 93 32.97 -9.22 -8.19
C GLY A 93 33.63 -8.78 -9.49
N ILE A 94 34.07 -7.53 -9.58
CA ILE A 94 34.76 -6.97 -10.75
C ILE A 94 36.23 -7.37 -10.76
N GLU A 95 36.87 -7.38 -9.60
CA GLU A 95 38.27 -7.72 -9.41
C GLU A 95 38.44 -8.77 -8.30
N LEU A 96 39.59 -9.48 -8.32
CA LEU A 96 39.98 -10.38 -7.24
C LEU A 96 40.70 -9.64 -6.12
N SER A 97 40.48 -10.07 -4.86
CA SER A 97 41.30 -9.60 -3.75
C SER A 97 42.76 -10.08 -3.89
N GLU A 98 43.71 -9.32 -3.35
CA GLU A 98 45.12 -9.70 -3.37
C GLU A 98 45.36 -11.06 -2.65
N GLU A 99 44.63 -11.27 -1.56
CA GLU A 99 44.65 -12.56 -0.84
C GLU A 99 44.21 -13.74 -1.73
N THR A 100 43.13 -13.55 -2.51
CA THR A 100 42.64 -14.56 -3.46
C THR A 100 43.63 -14.78 -4.59
N LYS A 101 44.24 -13.72 -5.13
CA LYS A 101 45.28 -13.81 -6.16
C LYS A 101 46.49 -14.59 -5.65
N GLU A 102 46.98 -14.31 -4.44
CA GLU A 102 48.10 -15.05 -3.84
C GLU A 102 47.78 -16.51 -3.55
N LYS A 103 46.54 -16.80 -3.10
CA LYS A 103 46.08 -18.17 -2.87
C LYS A 103 46.06 -18.99 -4.18
N LEU A 104 45.51 -18.43 -5.23
CA LEU A 104 45.45 -19.07 -6.55
C LEU A 104 46.84 -19.29 -7.15
N LYS A 105 47.79 -18.36 -6.93
CA LYS A 105 49.21 -18.54 -7.29
C LYS A 105 49.87 -19.70 -6.53
N LYS A 106 49.63 -19.80 -5.23
CA LYS A 106 50.18 -20.89 -4.38
C LYS A 106 49.62 -22.26 -4.75
N GLU A 107 48.38 -22.30 -5.20
CA GLU A 107 47.73 -23.57 -5.65
C GLU A 107 48.11 -23.97 -7.08
N GLY A 108 49.00 -23.20 -7.76
CA GLY A 108 49.48 -23.50 -9.09
C GLY A 108 48.43 -23.37 -10.19
N ILE A 109 47.37 -22.64 -9.93
CA ILE A 109 46.25 -22.41 -10.85
C ILE A 109 46.55 -21.16 -11.73
N GLU A 110 47.78 -20.99 -12.15
CA GLU A 110 48.13 -20.07 -13.21
C GLU A 110 47.89 -20.74 -14.54
N SER A 111 47.02 -20.14 -15.35
CA SER A 111 46.75 -20.60 -16.71
C SER A 111 47.97 -20.40 -17.59
N ASN A 112 48.83 -21.40 -17.70
CA ASN A 112 49.84 -21.51 -18.72
C ASN A 112 49.29 -22.23 -19.94
N GLY A 113 48.46 -21.59 -20.65
CA GLY A 113 48.33 -21.44 -22.09
C GLY A 113 47.63 -22.54 -22.88
N ASP A 114 47.71 -23.83 -22.64
CA ASP A 114 47.39 -24.80 -23.68
C ASP A 114 46.18 -25.74 -23.38
N ASN A 115 45.70 -25.78 -22.13
CA ASN A 115 44.63 -26.70 -21.72
C ASN A 115 43.48 -26.02 -21.00
N CYS A 116 42.25 -26.47 -21.26
CA CYS A 116 41.08 -26.06 -20.50
C CYS A 116 41.12 -26.59 -19.06
N LEU A 117 40.90 -25.72 -18.07
CA LEU A 117 40.92 -26.12 -16.65
C LEU A 117 39.73 -27.00 -16.22
N ILE A 118 38.72 -27.23 -17.08
CA ILE A 118 37.55 -28.06 -16.79
C ILE A 118 37.65 -29.42 -17.48
N CYS A 119 37.82 -29.46 -18.83
CA CYS A 119 37.89 -30.71 -19.58
C CYS A 119 39.32 -31.25 -19.74
N PHE A 120 40.33 -30.47 -19.41
CA PHE A 120 41.77 -30.80 -19.54
C PHE A 120 42.22 -31.13 -20.96
N GLU A 121 41.42 -30.80 -21.97
CA GLU A 121 41.76 -31.02 -23.35
C GLU A 121 42.58 -29.88 -23.92
N GLU A 122 43.61 -30.25 -24.72
CA GLU A 122 44.30 -29.30 -25.59
C GLU A 122 43.37 -28.97 -26.75
N LYS A 123 42.95 -27.72 -26.86
CA LYS A 123 42.13 -27.24 -27.97
C LYS A 123 42.88 -26.16 -28.73
N ASN A 124 42.86 -26.30 -30.05
CA ASN A 124 43.41 -25.25 -30.96
C ASN A 124 42.54 -23.98 -30.95
N ASP A 125 41.43 -23.98 -30.19
CA ASP A 125 40.48 -22.85 -30.09
C ASP A 125 40.88 -21.89 -28.99
N LYS A 126 40.53 -20.61 -29.21
CA LYS A 126 40.80 -19.54 -28.25
C LYS A 126 40.08 -19.77 -26.93
N PHE A 127 40.84 -19.88 -25.85
CA PHE A 127 40.32 -19.86 -24.50
C PHE A 127 39.77 -18.46 -24.15
N PHE A 128 38.80 -18.43 -23.29
CA PHE A 128 38.22 -17.21 -22.77
C PHE A 128 38.39 -17.16 -21.26
N SER A 129 38.76 -15.96 -20.76
CA SER A 129 38.89 -15.66 -19.34
C SER A 129 38.15 -14.38 -18.96
N LEU A 130 37.70 -14.30 -17.70
CA LEU A 130 37.29 -13.05 -17.08
C LEU A 130 38.52 -12.25 -16.62
N SER A 131 38.30 -11.15 -15.92
CA SER A 131 39.38 -10.34 -15.32
C SER A 131 40.31 -11.13 -14.37
N CYS A 132 39.86 -12.26 -13.87
CA CYS A 132 40.65 -13.18 -13.04
C CYS A 132 41.72 -13.98 -13.79
N GLY A 133 41.69 -14.02 -15.12
CA GLY A 133 42.65 -14.72 -15.95
C GLY A 133 42.47 -16.24 -16.07
N HIS A 134 41.51 -16.87 -15.39
CA HIS A 134 41.28 -18.33 -15.54
C HIS A 134 40.68 -18.65 -16.90
N GLN A 135 41.30 -19.60 -17.62
CA GLN A 135 40.99 -19.89 -19.02
C GLN A 135 40.18 -21.19 -19.16
N PHE A 136 39.10 -21.13 -19.93
CA PHE A 136 38.25 -22.26 -20.25
C PHE A 136 37.87 -22.24 -21.73
N CYS A 137 37.65 -23.40 -22.33
CA CYS A 137 37.19 -23.50 -23.71
C CYS A 137 35.73 -23.09 -23.85
N ALA A 138 35.32 -22.75 -25.08
CA ALA A 138 33.98 -22.26 -25.37
C ALA A 138 32.86 -23.25 -24.97
N GLU A 139 33.07 -24.55 -25.19
CA GLU A 139 32.13 -25.60 -24.82
C GLU A 139 31.90 -25.64 -23.30
N CYS A 140 32.97 -25.65 -22.51
CA CYS A 140 32.89 -25.67 -21.05
C CYS A 140 32.19 -24.39 -20.50
N TRP A 141 32.44 -23.23 -21.13
CA TRP A 141 31.69 -22.01 -20.79
C TRP A 141 30.22 -22.14 -21.13
N THR A 142 29.86 -22.67 -22.29
CA THR A 142 28.47 -22.84 -22.73
C THR A 142 27.71 -23.77 -21.79
N ASP A 143 28.29 -24.95 -21.48
CA ASP A 143 27.68 -25.93 -20.59
C ASP A 143 27.47 -25.35 -19.18
N TYR A 144 28.50 -24.70 -18.66
CA TYR A 144 28.43 -24.05 -17.34
C TYR A 144 27.35 -23.00 -17.25
N LEU A 145 27.31 -22.08 -18.22
CA LEU A 145 26.31 -20.98 -18.23
C LEU A 145 24.90 -21.50 -18.51
N THR A 146 24.76 -22.52 -19.36
CA THR A 146 23.45 -23.17 -19.63
C THR A 146 22.86 -23.76 -18.35
N GLU A 147 23.70 -24.35 -17.51
CA GLU A 147 23.23 -24.88 -16.22
C GLU A 147 22.88 -23.76 -15.25
N LYS A 148 23.71 -22.73 -15.15
CA LYS A 148 23.52 -21.62 -14.20
C LYS A 148 22.30 -20.74 -14.52
N ILE A 149 21.96 -20.55 -15.80
CA ILE A 149 20.82 -19.73 -16.23
C ILE A 149 19.45 -20.38 -15.93
N LYS A 150 19.43 -21.68 -15.55
CA LYS A 150 18.18 -22.34 -15.15
C LYS A 150 17.54 -21.69 -13.93
N THR A 151 18.33 -21.04 -13.07
CA THR A 151 17.88 -20.29 -11.91
C THR A 151 18.20 -18.79 -12.11
N PRO A 152 17.30 -18.00 -12.72
CA PRO A 152 17.63 -16.66 -13.22
C PRO A 152 18.17 -15.68 -12.18
N LEU A 153 17.66 -15.70 -10.95
CA LEU A 153 18.15 -14.81 -9.89
C LEU A 153 19.58 -15.15 -9.45
N SER A 154 19.96 -16.42 -9.47
CA SER A 154 21.34 -16.82 -9.16
C SER A 154 22.29 -16.56 -10.33
N ALA A 155 21.78 -16.36 -11.56
CA ALA A 155 22.60 -16.04 -12.73
C ALA A 155 23.35 -14.70 -12.58
N LEU A 156 22.82 -13.76 -11.77
CA LEU A 156 23.49 -12.48 -11.48
C LEU A 156 24.65 -12.59 -10.48
N GLN A 157 24.83 -13.74 -9.86
CA GLN A 157 25.88 -13.99 -8.87
C GLN A 157 26.73 -15.22 -9.23
N VAL A 158 26.76 -15.59 -10.51
CA VAL A 158 27.57 -16.69 -11.00
C VAL A 158 29.03 -16.28 -11.03
N ASN A 159 29.86 -17.00 -10.30
CA ASN A 159 31.29 -16.79 -10.29
C ASN A 159 31.97 -17.46 -11.48
N CYS A 160 33.22 -17.10 -11.72
CA CYS A 160 34.12 -17.85 -12.60
C CYS A 160 34.07 -19.35 -12.27
N PRO A 161 34.11 -20.27 -13.28
CA PRO A 161 34.06 -21.70 -13.02
C PRO A 161 35.19 -22.26 -12.15
N GLN A 162 36.27 -21.50 -11.97
CA GLN A 162 37.40 -21.90 -11.11
C GLN A 162 36.98 -21.92 -9.64
N ASN A 163 37.21 -23.04 -8.98
CA ASN A 163 36.92 -23.17 -7.56
C ASN A 163 37.64 -22.11 -6.71
N GLY A 164 36.88 -21.41 -5.85
CA GLY A 164 37.42 -20.36 -4.99
C GLY A 164 37.58 -18.98 -5.67
N CYS A 165 37.30 -18.87 -6.95
CA CYS A 165 37.32 -17.57 -7.65
C CYS A 165 36.04 -16.79 -7.36
N THR A 166 36.19 -15.50 -7.04
CA THR A 166 35.09 -14.58 -6.70
C THR A 166 34.67 -13.65 -7.83
N CYS A 167 35.35 -13.69 -8.99
CA CYS A 167 34.95 -12.90 -10.15
C CYS A 167 33.58 -13.32 -10.66
N ILE A 168 32.69 -12.33 -10.83
CA ILE A 168 31.33 -12.57 -11.30
C ILE A 168 31.30 -12.55 -12.84
N VAL A 169 30.50 -13.46 -13.40
CA VAL A 169 30.22 -13.50 -14.85
C VAL A 169 29.27 -12.37 -15.21
N TYR A 170 29.69 -11.52 -16.14
CA TYR A 170 28.90 -10.36 -16.58
C TYR A 170 28.09 -10.65 -17.86
N GLU A 171 27.16 -9.77 -18.19
CA GLU A 171 26.14 -9.92 -19.24
C GLU A 171 26.73 -10.32 -20.61
N ARG A 172 27.83 -9.68 -21.03
CA ARG A 172 28.48 -9.94 -22.33
C ARG A 172 29.01 -11.37 -22.45
N VAL A 173 29.39 -12.02 -21.35
CA VAL A 173 29.86 -13.41 -21.36
C VAL A 173 28.71 -14.36 -21.65
N TYR A 174 27.55 -14.11 -21.05
CA TYR A 174 26.34 -14.87 -21.38
C TYR A 174 25.97 -14.71 -22.85
N SER A 175 25.97 -13.47 -23.36
CA SER A 175 25.64 -13.19 -24.76
C SER A 175 26.65 -13.81 -25.74
N LYS A 176 27.90 -14.00 -25.32
CA LYS A 176 28.94 -14.62 -26.14
C LYS A 176 28.75 -16.13 -26.28
N PHE A 177 28.38 -16.83 -25.23
CA PHE A 177 28.34 -18.29 -25.18
C PHE A 177 26.93 -18.88 -25.29
N LEU A 178 25.89 -18.14 -24.86
CA LEU A 178 24.51 -18.56 -25.00
C LEU A 178 23.90 -17.92 -26.26
N GLN A 179 23.78 -18.73 -27.33
CA GLN A 179 23.13 -18.27 -28.58
C GLN A 179 21.60 -18.40 -28.53
N ASP A 180 21.06 -19.06 -27.52
CA ASP A 180 19.64 -19.23 -27.33
C ASP A 180 19.00 -17.93 -26.81
N LYS A 181 18.14 -17.34 -27.63
CA LYS A 181 17.40 -16.11 -27.31
C LYS A 181 16.61 -16.20 -26.00
N LYS A 182 16.01 -17.37 -25.69
CA LYS A 182 15.24 -17.57 -24.46
C LYS A 182 16.11 -17.48 -23.20
N SER A 183 17.35 -17.94 -23.27
CA SER A 183 18.30 -17.85 -22.16
C SER A 183 18.75 -16.41 -21.92
N LEU A 184 18.98 -15.63 -22.96
CA LEU A 184 19.29 -14.21 -22.84
C LEU A 184 18.11 -13.38 -22.30
N GLU A 185 16.90 -13.70 -22.75
CA GLU A 185 15.68 -13.08 -22.19
C GLU A 185 15.50 -13.39 -20.68
N LYS A 186 15.89 -14.59 -20.23
CA LYS A 186 15.88 -14.92 -18.79
C LYS A 186 16.89 -14.09 -18.00
N LEU A 187 18.07 -13.85 -18.56
CA LEU A 187 19.08 -13.01 -17.92
C LEU A 187 18.61 -11.57 -17.82
N ASP A 188 18.11 -10.99 -18.92
CA ASP A 188 17.58 -9.63 -18.91
C ASP A 188 16.42 -9.48 -17.91
N LYS A 189 15.50 -10.46 -17.86
CA LYS A 189 14.45 -10.50 -16.82
C LYS A 189 15.01 -10.62 -15.41
N ALA A 190 16.14 -11.29 -15.21
CA ALA A 190 16.77 -11.37 -13.90
C ALA A 190 17.39 -10.03 -13.47
N ILE A 191 18.07 -9.34 -14.39
CA ILE A 191 18.61 -7.98 -14.18
C ILE A 191 17.44 -7.02 -13.87
N TYR A 192 16.40 -7.07 -14.69
CA TYR A 192 15.18 -6.27 -14.52
C TYR A 192 14.52 -6.48 -13.14
N LYS A 193 14.30 -7.73 -12.74
CA LYS A 193 13.75 -8.05 -11.41
C LYS A 193 14.67 -7.61 -10.27
N ASN A 194 15.99 -7.74 -10.45
CA ASN A 194 16.95 -7.27 -9.46
C ASN A 194 16.87 -5.75 -9.30
N PHE A 195 16.78 -5.01 -10.41
CA PHE A 195 16.61 -3.56 -10.41
C PHE A 195 15.37 -3.15 -9.61
N ILE A 196 14.21 -3.74 -9.90
CA ILE A 196 12.95 -3.40 -9.20
C ILE A 196 13.03 -3.79 -7.72
N ASN A 197 13.48 -5.02 -7.40
CA ASN A 197 13.48 -5.52 -6.02
C ASN A 197 14.45 -4.77 -5.09
N ARG A 198 15.52 -4.19 -5.65
CA ARG A 198 16.53 -3.44 -4.90
C ARG A 198 16.29 -1.93 -4.92
N ASN A 199 15.48 -1.45 -5.87
CA ASN A 199 15.11 -0.04 -5.92
C ASN A 199 13.94 0.22 -4.97
N ASN A 200 14.19 0.99 -3.91
CA ASN A 200 13.15 1.31 -2.92
C ASN A 200 12.11 2.29 -3.47
N ASP A 201 12.45 3.03 -4.51
CA ASP A 201 11.62 4.09 -5.08
C ASP A 201 10.67 3.56 -6.16
N ILE A 202 10.85 2.30 -6.62
CA ILE A 202 10.02 1.65 -7.64
C ILE A 202 9.48 0.34 -7.07
N LYS A 203 8.16 0.16 -7.15
CA LYS A 203 7.50 -1.09 -6.70
C LYS A 203 6.40 -1.50 -7.66
N GLN A 204 6.24 -2.80 -7.84
CA GLN A 204 5.14 -3.38 -8.58
C GLN A 204 3.87 -3.40 -7.73
N CYS A 205 2.71 -3.20 -8.36
CA CYS A 205 1.42 -3.42 -7.72
C CYS A 205 1.34 -4.85 -7.15
N PRO A 206 0.88 -5.04 -5.89
CA PRO A 206 0.83 -6.36 -5.27
C PRO A 206 -0.27 -7.29 -5.83
N ASN A 207 -1.14 -6.80 -6.71
CA ASN A 207 -2.13 -7.62 -7.38
C ASN A 207 -1.45 -8.47 -8.46
N GLU A 208 -1.55 -9.79 -8.36
CA GLU A 208 -0.91 -10.77 -9.26
C GLU A 208 -1.27 -10.58 -10.74
N ASN A 209 -2.47 -10.05 -11.03
CA ASN A 209 -2.95 -9.79 -12.38
C ASN A 209 -2.62 -8.38 -12.89
N CYS A 210 -1.89 -7.59 -12.12
CA CYS A 210 -1.56 -6.21 -12.45
C CYS A 210 -0.09 -6.07 -12.83
N HIS A 211 0.17 -5.40 -13.95
CA HIS A 211 1.51 -5.16 -14.48
C HIS A 211 1.99 -3.71 -14.31
N HIS A 212 1.26 -2.89 -13.57
CA HIS A 212 1.66 -1.51 -13.31
C HIS A 212 2.75 -1.44 -12.22
N TYR A 213 3.69 -0.55 -12.45
CA TYR A 213 4.72 -0.16 -11.48
C TYR A 213 4.45 1.24 -10.99
N VAL A 214 4.91 1.52 -9.80
CA VAL A 214 4.77 2.82 -9.16
C VAL A 214 6.13 3.29 -8.70
N LYS A 215 6.51 4.50 -9.10
CA LYS A 215 7.70 5.22 -8.62
C LYS A 215 7.26 6.31 -7.67
N SER A 216 7.91 6.40 -6.51
CA SER A 216 7.69 7.46 -5.55
C SER A 216 9.00 8.10 -5.12
N SER A 217 9.07 9.41 -5.24
CA SER A 217 10.20 10.22 -4.75
C SER A 217 9.97 10.72 -3.31
N ILE A 218 8.78 10.53 -2.76
CA ILE A 218 8.40 11.04 -1.44
C ILE A 218 8.34 9.88 -0.45
N HIS A 219 9.15 9.95 0.59
CA HIS A 219 9.09 9.01 1.71
C HIS A 219 8.22 9.61 2.82
N SER A 220 6.90 9.59 2.63
CA SER A 220 5.96 10.03 3.65
C SER A 220 5.76 8.96 4.74
N TYR A 221 5.28 9.40 5.90
CA TYR A 221 4.96 8.56 7.06
C TYR A 221 4.03 7.38 6.69
N SER A 222 3.13 7.59 5.76
CA SER A 222 2.16 6.60 5.30
C SER A 222 1.69 6.95 3.88
N GLN A 223 2.27 6.30 2.88
CA GLN A 223 1.96 6.57 1.47
C GLN A 223 0.99 5.53 0.91
N GLU A 224 -0.21 6.00 0.56
CA GLU A 224 -1.25 5.21 -0.09
C GLU A 224 -1.12 5.28 -1.61
N VAL A 225 -1.22 4.13 -2.27
CA VAL A 225 -1.29 3.99 -3.72
C VAL A 225 -2.64 3.40 -4.10
N ASN A 226 -3.36 4.10 -4.97
CA ASN A 226 -4.59 3.61 -5.60
C ASN A 226 -4.26 3.24 -7.05
N CYS A 227 -4.09 1.94 -7.31
CA CYS A 227 -3.72 1.45 -8.63
C CYS A 227 -4.91 1.44 -9.59
N PHE A 228 -4.67 1.63 -10.88
CA PHE A 228 -5.70 1.54 -11.92
C PHE A 228 -6.44 0.20 -11.96
N CYS A 229 -5.86 -0.88 -11.43
CA CYS A 229 -6.55 -2.17 -11.26
C CYS A 229 -7.55 -2.20 -10.09
N GLY A 230 -7.78 -1.07 -9.40
CA GLY A 230 -8.67 -0.97 -8.23
C GLY A 230 -8.02 -1.38 -6.90
N THR A 231 -6.77 -1.85 -6.89
CA THR A 231 -6.08 -2.24 -5.66
C THR A 231 -5.50 -1.02 -4.95
N SER A 232 -5.88 -0.81 -3.68
CA SER A 232 -5.28 0.20 -2.80
C SER A 232 -4.31 -0.44 -1.83
N TYR A 233 -3.07 0.04 -1.81
CA TYR A 233 -2.02 -0.54 -0.98
C TYR A 233 -1.05 0.52 -0.43
N CYS A 234 -0.29 0.13 0.58
CA CYS A 234 0.80 0.94 1.11
C CYS A 234 2.04 0.77 0.24
N PHE A 235 2.61 1.88 -0.23
CA PHE A 235 3.82 1.85 -1.04
C PHE A 235 5.01 1.20 -0.31
N GLN A 236 5.14 1.38 1.00
CA GLN A 236 6.29 0.86 1.75
C GLN A 236 6.24 -0.67 1.94
N CYS A 237 5.10 -1.20 2.43
CA CYS A 237 4.99 -2.63 2.79
C CYS A 237 4.21 -3.49 1.79
N LEU A 238 3.63 -2.90 0.74
CA LEU A 238 2.81 -3.55 -0.29
C LEU A 238 1.55 -4.28 0.23
N LYS A 239 1.23 -4.13 1.51
CA LYS A 239 -0.02 -4.65 2.10
C LYS A 239 -1.16 -3.66 1.84
N GLU A 240 -2.40 -4.09 2.16
CA GLU A 240 -3.57 -3.20 2.10
C GLU A 240 -3.25 -1.82 2.68
N SER A 241 -3.75 -0.76 2.03
CA SER A 241 -3.55 0.61 2.49
C SER A 241 -3.98 0.78 3.94
N HIS A 242 -3.09 1.34 4.74
CA HIS A 242 -3.30 1.56 6.17
C HIS A 242 -3.14 3.02 6.58
N ARG A 243 -3.18 3.97 5.62
CA ARG A 243 -3.19 5.40 5.95
C ARG A 243 -4.40 5.73 6.83
N PRO A 244 -4.22 6.46 7.94
CA PRO A 244 -3.08 7.32 8.29
C PRO A 244 -1.98 6.66 9.14
N CYS A 245 -1.99 5.36 9.37
CA CYS A 245 -1.01 4.69 10.22
C CYS A 245 0.30 4.39 9.49
N SER A 246 1.44 4.41 10.21
CA SER A 246 2.69 3.83 9.72
C SER A 246 2.61 2.30 9.71
N CYS A 247 3.48 1.65 8.92
CA CYS A 247 3.60 0.18 8.91
C CYS A 247 3.86 -0.38 10.31
N GLU A 248 4.70 0.32 11.10
CA GLU A 248 5.06 -0.09 12.46
C GLU A 248 3.86 -0.09 13.41
N LEU A 249 3.04 0.97 13.38
CA LEU A 249 1.86 1.06 14.25
C LEU A 249 0.87 -0.08 13.96
N VAL A 250 0.66 -0.37 12.67
CA VAL A 250 -0.23 -1.46 12.25
C VAL A 250 0.28 -2.82 12.71
N GLU A 251 1.57 -3.10 12.50
CA GLU A 251 2.17 -4.37 12.92
C GLU A 251 2.08 -4.57 14.44
N LYS A 252 2.42 -3.53 15.21
CA LYS A 252 2.31 -3.55 16.67
C LYS A 252 0.87 -3.72 17.15
N PHE A 253 -0.10 -3.06 16.52
CA PHE A 253 -1.52 -3.20 16.88
C PHE A 253 -2.00 -4.63 16.73
N PHE A 254 -1.64 -5.30 15.64
CA PHE A 254 -2.03 -6.70 15.44
C PHE A 254 -1.22 -7.71 16.24
N SER A 255 -0.02 -7.37 16.67
CA SER A 255 0.74 -8.23 17.59
C SER A 255 0.05 -8.38 18.95
N LEU A 256 -0.72 -7.39 19.39
CA LEU A 256 -1.54 -7.46 20.61
C LEU A 256 -2.57 -8.59 20.57
N ASN A 257 -3.09 -8.90 19.39
CA ASN A 257 -4.12 -9.93 19.21
C ASN A 257 -3.57 -11.37 19.29
N ARG A 258 -2.27 -11.57 19.14
CA ARG A 258 -1.64 -12.91 19.19
C ARG A 258 -1.49 -13.48 20.60
N ILE A 259 -1.71 -12.67 21.63
CA ILE A 259 -1.51 -13.03 23.05
C ILE A 259 -2.77 -13.63 23.67
N THR A 260 -3.94 -13.52 23.03
CA THR A 260 -5.18 -14.10 23.51
C THR A 260 -5.40 -15.50 22.93
N SER A 261 -5.63 -16.49 23.81
CA SER A 261 -5.75 -17.92 23.47
C SER A 261 -6.87 -18.24 22.48
N LEU A 262 -6.66 -19.31 21.68
CA LEU A 262 -7.53 -19.79 20.61
C LEU A 262 -8.99 -20.12 21.07
N GLU A 263 -9.23 -20.41 22.35
CA GLU A 263 -10.57 -20.76 22.88
C GLU A 263 -11.55 -19.58 22.97
N ASP A 264 -11.03 -18.33 22.93
CA ASP A 264 -11.86 -17.12 22.92
C ASP A 264 -12.25 -16.65 21.52
N TYR A 265 -11.71 -17.27 20.46
CA TYR A 265 -11.87 -16.78 19.08
C TYR A 265 -13.34 -16.86 18.61
N ASP A 266 -14.01 -17.96 18.88
CA ASP A 266 -15.41 -18.15 18.45
C ASP A 266 -16.39 -17.26 19.23
N LYS A 267 -16.16 -17.07 20.53
CA LYS A 267 -16.98 -16.15 21.35
C LYS A 267 -16.74 -14.68 20.95
N LYS A 268 -15.49 -14.32 20.66
CA LYS A 268 -15.13 -12.97 20.20
C LYS A 268 -15.61 -12.71 18.78
N TRP A 269 -15.61 -13.73 17.89
CA TRP A 269 -16.15 -13.60 16.54
C TRP A 269 -17.64 -13.32 16.55
N ILE A 270 -18.42 -14.04 17.36
CA ILE A 270 -19.87 -13.81 17.52
C ILE A 270 -20.12 -12.42 18.13
N GLN A 271 -19.37 -12.02 19.16
CA GLN A 271 -19.47 -10.68 19.76
C GLN A 271 -19.06 -9.56 18.79
N ALA A 272 -18.05 -9.78 17.92
CA ALA A 272 -17.60 -8.80 16.94
C ALA A 272 -18.57 -8.67 15.74
N ASN A 273 -19.26 -9.74 15.36
CA ASN A 273 -20.09 -9.78 14.16
C ASN A 273 -21.60 -9.58 14.42
N THR A 274 -22.04 -9.62 15.68
CA THR A 274 -23.43 -9.34 16.03
C THR A 274 -23.50 -8.36 17.19
N LYS A 275 -24.45 -7.41 17.12
CA LYS A 275 -24.75 -6.49 18.21
C LYS A 275 -26.21 -6.57 18.58
N GLU A 276 -26.51 -6.29 19.84
CA GLU A 276 -27.88 -6.27 20.32
C GLU A 276 -28.53 -4.92 20.05
N CYS A 277 -29.76 -4.94 19.57
CA CYS A 277 -30.56 -3.74 19.49
C CYS A 277 -30.73 -3.13 20.90
N PRO A 278 -30.38 -1.83 21.08
CA PRO A 278 -30.47 -1.19 22.41
C PRO A 278 -31.91 -1.09 22.96
N HIS A 279 -32.92 -1.34 22.11
CA HIS A 279 -34.33 -1.24 22.50
C HIS A 279 -35.00 -2.57 22.81
N CYS A 280 -34.65 -3.65 22.09
CA CYS A 280 -35.32 -4.94 22.24
C CYS A 280 -34.37 -6.13 22.40
N HIS A 281 -33.05 -5.87 22.45
CA HIS A 281 -32.00 -6.87 22.65
C HIS A 281 -31.94 -7.98 21.57
N GLN A 282 -32.61 -7.78 20.42
CA GLN A 282 -32.46 -8.65 19.26
C GLN A 282 -31.04 -8.57 18.74
N LYS A 283 -30.40 -9.73 18.52
CA LYS A 283 -29.06 -9.78 17.91
C LYS A 283 -29.15 -9.48 16.42
N ILE A 284 -28.35 -8.52 15.97
CA ILE A 284 -28.36 -8.00 14.61
C ILE A 284 -26.97 -8.12 14.02
N GLN A 285 -26.88 -8.74 12.84
CA GLN A 285 -25.68 -8.79 12.04
C GLN A 285 -25.68 -7.64 11.03
N LYS A 286 -24.52 -7.02 10.82
CA LYS A 286 -24.37 -5.94 9.84
C LYS A 286 -24.45 -6.51 8.42
N SER A 287 -25.45 -6.08 7.63
CA SER A 287 -25.69 -6.63 6.30
C SER A 287 -25.18 -5.79 5.14
N GLN A 288 -25.22 -4.46 5.25
CA GLN A 288 -24.90 -3.52 4.15
C GLN A 288 -23.69 -2.60 4.43
N GLY A 289 -22.93 -2.88 5.46
CA GLY A 289 -21.73 -2.11 5.79
C GLY A 289 -21.97 -0.72 6.42
N CYS A 290 -23.22 -0.24 6.51
CA CYS A 290 -23.58 1.03 7.13
C CYS A 290 -23.65 0.92 8.65
N ASN A 291 -23.27 1.97 9.39
CA ASN A 291 -23.39 2.03 10.84
C ASN A 291 -24.84 2.42 11.28
N TYR A 292 -25.63 2.96 10.38
CA TYR A 292 -27.08 3.10 10.58
C TYR A 292 -27.75 1.75 10.48
N MET A 293 -28.35 1.28 11.56
CA MET A 293 -29.04 0.00 11.61
C MET A 293 -30.49 0.18 11.96
N LEU A 294 -31.36 -0.43 11.18
CA LEU A 294 -32.78 -0.53 11.47
C LEU A 294 -33.08 -1.92 12.02
N CYS A 295 -33.63 -2.00 13.22
CA CYS A 295 -34.07 -3.27 13.82
C CYS A 295 -35.32 -3.74 13.09
N ASP A 296 -35.19 -4.64 12.10
CA ASP A 296 -36.25 -5.01 11.17
C ASP A 296 -37.39 -5.77 11.87
N LYS A 297 -38.60 -5.24 11.76
CA LYS A 297 -39.82 -5.87 12.27
C LYS A 297 -40.11 -7.21 11.61
N LYS A 298 -39.74 -7.38 10.31
CA LYS A 298 -39.95 -8.64 9.60
C LYS A 298 -39.07 -9.77 10.13
N ALA A 299 -37.92 -9.41 10.70
CA ALA A 299 -36.98 -10.33 11.35
C ALA A 299 -37.21 -10.47 12.87
N GLY A 300 -38.36 -10.03 13.38
CA GLY A 300 -38.69 -10.10 14.81
C GLY A 300 -38.17 -8.93 15.65
N GLY A 301 -37.67 -7.88 15.03
CA GLY A 301 -37.15 -6.69 15.68
C GLY A 301 -38.20 -5.64 16.03
N CYS A 302 -37.76 -4.52 16.66
CA CYS A 302 -38.65 -3.48 17.16
C CYS A 302 -38.97 -2.34 16.17
N GLY A 303 -38.29 -2.27 15.03
CA GLY A 303 -38.46 -1.23 14.03
C GLY A 303 -37.76 0.10 14.36
N LYS A 304 -36.93 0.16 15.40
CA LYS A 304 -36.17 1.37 15.77
C LYS A 304 -34.79 1.37 15.15
N ALA A 305 -34.28 2.57 14.84
CA ALA A 305 -32.95 2.75 14.29
C ALA A 305 -31.93 3.06 15.40
N PHE A 306 -30.71 2.56 15.24
CA PHE A 306 -29.61 2.77 16.17
C PHE A 306 -28.24 2.77 15.45
N CYS A 307 -27.21 3.30 16.10
CA CYS A 307 -25.84 3.24 15.61
C CYS A 307 -25.20 1.89 15.97
N TYR A 308 -24.70 1.15 14.96
CA TYR A 308 -24.04 -0.15 15.19
C TYR A 308 -22.73 -0.05 15.97
N VAL A 309 -22.06 1.11 15.98
CA VAL A 309 -20.77 1.30 16.68
C VAL A 309 -20.96 1.57 18.16
N CYS A 310 -21.77 2.57 18.52
CA CYS A 310 -21.97 3.00 19.91
C CYS A 310 -23.25 2.47 20.56
N GLU A 311 -24.10 1.76 19.82
CA GLU A 311 -25.33 1.13 20.31
C GLU A 311 -26.37 2.12 20.88
N THR A 312 -26.25 3.40 20.52
CA THR A 312 -27.23 4.43 20.91
C THR A 312 -28.32 4.60 19.87
N ASP A 313 -29.48 5.12 20.30
CA ASP A 313 -30.57 5.50 19.41
C ASP A 313 -30.06 6.42 18.30
N TRP A 314 -30.50 6.20 17.05
CA TRP A 314 -30.00 6.97 15.91
C TRP A 314 -30.34 8.45 15.99
N GLU A 315 -31.49 8.82 16.54
CA GLU A 315 -31.86 10.23 16.69
C GLU A 315 -30.92 10.96 17.67
N GLN A 316 -30.51 10.27 18.73
CA GLN A 316 -29.52 10.82 19.68
C GLN A 316 -28.13 10.84 19.04
N HIS A 317 -27.75 9.77 18.35
CA HIS A 317 -26.48 9.68 17.64
C HIS A 317 -26.36 10.74 16.55
N SER A 318 -27.42 11.01 15.78
CA SER A 318 -27.41 12.02 14.71
C SER A 318 -27.31 13.47 15.22
N LYS A 319 -27.74 13.73 16.45
CA LYS A 319 -27.63 15.04 17.12
C LYS A 319 -26.27 15.24 17.78
N ASP A 320 -25.64 14.15 18.24
CA ASP A 320 -24.36 14.18 18.98
C ASP A 320 -23.47 13.00 18.59
N HIS A 321 -23.24 12.84 17.26
CA HIS A 321 -22.43 11.76 16.69
C HIS A 321 -20.97 11.80 17.13
N PHE A 322 -20.47 12.94 17.64
CA PHE A 322 -19.12 13.06 18.20
C PHE A 322 -18.90 12.19 19.44
N ASN A 323 -19.94 11.83 20.17
CA ASN A 323 -19.79 10.96 21.35
C ASN A 323 -19.50 9.52 20.98
N CYS A 324 -19.83 9.08 19.78
CA CYS A 324 -19.54 7.73 19.30
C CYS A 324 -18.05 7.41 19.30
N ASN A 325 -17.21 8.39 19.00
CA ASN A 325 -15.76 8.23 18.79
C ASN A 325 -14.93 8.65 20.00
N LYS A 326 -15.53 9.22 21.06
CA LYS A 326 -14.81 9.71 22.23
C LYS A 326 -14.42 8.57 23.18
N TYR A 327 -13.15 8.24 23.18
CA TYR A 327 -12.56 7.26 24.10
C TYR A 327 -12.68 7.70 25.57
N THR A 328 -12.39 8.97 25.85
CA THR A 328 -12.34 9.54 27.21
C THR A 328 -13.66 9.49 27.97
N ASP A 329 -14.78 9.68 27.30
CA ASP A 329 -16.08 9.76 27.98
C ASP A 329 -16.63 8.36 28.33
N VAL A 330 -16.34 7.37 27.49
CA VAL A 330 -16.75 5.95 27.75
C VAL A 330 -15.96 5.39 28.92
N ILE A 331 -14.66 5.69 29.03
CA ILE A 331 -13.81 5.20 30.12
C ILE A 331 -14.06 5.91 31.43
N LYS A 332 -14.28 7.24 31.45
CA LYS A 332 -14.61 7.98 32.69
C LYS A 332 -15.84 7.45 33.42
N GLN A 333 -16.81 6.88 32.71
CA GLN A 333 -17.94 6.24 33.37
C GLN A 333 -17.58 4.89 34.04
N LYS A 334 -16.59 4.17 33.48
CA LYS A 334 -16.09 2.91 34.08
C LYS A 334 -15.13 3.16 35.24
N GLU A 335 -14.31 4.22 35.19
CA GLU A 335 -13.31 4.55 36.23
C GLU A 335 -13.94 4.97 37.57
N LYS A 336 -15.16 5.47 37.60
CA LYS A 336 -15.89 5.74 38.87
C LYS A 336 -16.06 4.49 39.73
N ASN A 337 -15.98 3.31 39.18
CA ASN A 337 -16.18 2.03 39.87
C ASN A 337 -14.90 1.25 40.21
N ALA A 338 -13.72 1.66 39.73
CA ALA A 338 -12.47 0.86 39.79
C ALA A 338 -11.33 1.44 40.65
N LYS A 339 -11.60 2.35 41.56
CA LYS A 339 -10.55 2.94 42.42
C LYS A 339 -10.05 1.98 43.49
N ARG A 340 -9.30 0.96 43.14
CA ARG A 340 -8.45 0.25 44.12
C ARG A 340 -7.63 -0.91 43.54
N ILE A 341 -6.61 -0.71 42.72
CA ILE A 341 -5.57 -1.74 42.52
C ILE A 341 -4.28 -1.10 41.94
N GLN A 342 -3.11 -1.59 42.37
CA GLN A 342 -1.75 -1.12 42.15
C GLN A 342 -1.35 -0.59 40.76
N ALA A 343 -0.52 0.45 40.72
CA ALA A 343 -0.18 1.29 39.54
C ALA A 343 0.39 0.54 38.32
N GLU A 344 1.05 -0.57 38.48
CA GLU A 344 1.57 -1.38 37.36
C GLU A 344 0.49 -2.29 36.76
N LEU A 345 -0.36 -2.85 37.59
CA LEU A 345 -1.51 -3.64 37.14
C LEU A 345 -2.55 -2.75 36.44
N ASP A 346 -2.70 -1.51 36.92
CA ASP A 346 -3.59 -0.50 36.34
C ASP A 346 -3.18 -0.11 34.91
N TYR A 347 -1.88 -0.10 34.60
CA TYR A 347 -1.41 0.26 33.27
C TYR A 347 -1.69 -0.84 32.24
N GLU A 348 -1.45 -2.09 32.58
CA GLU A 348 -1.77 -3.23 31.69
C GLU A 348 -3.28 -3.38 31.48
N ILE A 349 -4.06 -3.21 32.55
CA ILE A 349 -5.53 -3.23 32.45
C ILE A 349 -6.04 -2.11 31.57
N LYS A 350 -5.51 -0.87 31.73
CA LYS A 350 -5.88 0.27 30.87
C LYS A 350 -5.53 0.05 29.41
N LYS A 351 -4.43 -0.63 29.14
CA LYS A 351 -4.01 -0.98 27.78
C LYS A 351 -5.01 -1.97 27.14
N TYR A 352 -5.44 -2.99 27.86
CA TYR A 352 -6.45 -3.94 27.37
C TYR A 352 -7.82 -3.29 27.22
N GLU A 353 -8.26 -2.48 28.17
CA GLU A 353 -9.52 -1.74 28.09
C GLU A 353 -9.51 -0.78 26.89
N ARG A 354 -8.37 -0.14 26.63
CA ARG A 354 -8.18 0.71 25.47
C ARG A 354 -8.24 -0.09 24.17
N TYR A 355 -7.58 -1.25 24.11
CA TYR A 355 -7.63 -2.15 22.95
C TYR A 355 -9.07 -2.65 22.71
N ASP A 356 -9.79 -3.03 23.75
CA ASP A 356 -11.19 -3.46 23.69
C ASP A 356 -12.15 -2.35 23.23
N PHE A 357 -11.75 -1.08 23.33
CA PHE A 357 -12.49 0.04 22.74
C PHE A 357 -12.18 0.21 21.25
N TYR A 358 -10.91 0.19 20.85
CA TYR A 358 -10.49 0.51 19.49
C TYR A 358 -10.60 -0.67 18.52
N TYR A 359 -10.27 -1.88 18.94
CA TYR A 359 -10.27 -3.05 18.06
C TYR A 359 -11.66 -3.40 17.49
N PRO A 360 -12.76 -3.43 18.25
CA PRO A 360 -14.08 -3.70 17.69
C PRO A 360 -14.51 -2.65 16.66
N ARG A 361 -14.11 -1.39 16.83
CA ARG A 361 -14.40 -0.33 15.88
C ARG A 361 -13.61 -0.50 14.58
N TYR A 362 -12.32 -0.82 14.70
CA TYR A 362 -11.51 -1.22 13.56
C TYR A 362 -12.14 -2.41 12.81
N ALA A 363 -12.48 -3.48 13.51
CA ALA A 363 -13.06 -4.69 12.94
C ALA A 363 -14.38 -4.40 12.22
N ASN A 364 -15.26 -3.60 12.84
CA ASN A 364 -16.51 -3.18 12.26
C ASN A 364 -16.32 -2.43 10.92
N TYR A 365 -15.34 -1.52 10.84
CA TYR A 365 -15.05 -0.82 9.59
C TYR A 365 -14.37 -1.72 8.56
N LYS A 366 -13.55 -2.69 8.98
CA LYS A 366 -12.99 -3.72 8.11
C LYS A 366 -14.10 -4.51 7.42
N ASP A 367 -15.05 -5.03 8.19
CA ASP A 367 -16.19 -5.79 7.66
C ASP A 367 -17.06 -4.90 6.76
N SER A 368 -17.24 -3.64 7.15
CA SER A 368 -17.98 -2.66 6.35
C SER A 368 -17.36 -2.42 4.97
N VAL A 369 -16.03 -2.27 4.91
CA VAL A 369 -15.29 -2.12 3.65
C VAL A 369 -15.44 -3.38 2.79
N GLU A 370 -15.32 -4.57 3.39
CA GLU A 370 -15.46 -5.84 2.68
C GLU A 370 -16.88 -5.99 2.09
N VAL A 371 -17.91 -5.69 2.87
CA VAL A 371 -19.31 -5.75 2.41
C VAL A 371 -19.55 -4.74 1.29
N CYS A 372 -19.01 -3.51 1.39
CA CYS A 372 -19.13 -2.50 0.32
C CYS A 372 -18.42 -2.93 -0.97
N ASN A 373 -17.28 -3.61 -0.89
CA ASN A 373 -16.54 -4.10 -2.05
C ASN A 373 -17.15 -5.34 -2.72
N THR A 374 -18.00 -6.07 -2.01
CA THR A 374 -18.57 -7.34 -2.49
C THR A 374 -20.11 -7.22 -2.60
N LYS A 375 -20.81 -7.71 -1.63
CA LYS A 375 -22.30 -7.87 -1.65
C LYS A 375 -23.04 -6.57 -1.99
N PHE A 376 -22.59 -5.44 -1.41
CA PHE A 376 -23.26 -4.17 -1.67
C PHE A 376 -22.98 -3.67 -3.08
N ARG A 377 -21.75 -3.82 -3.57
CA ARG A 377 -21.36 -3.49 -4.96
C ARG A 377 -22.18 -4.28 -5.96
N ASP A 378 -22.34 -5.59 -5.75
CA ASP A 378 -23.11 -6.46 -6.66
C ASP A 378 -24.59 -6.07 -6.66
N SER A 379 -25.18 -5.87 -5.47
CA SER A 379 -26.56 -5.39 -5.34
C SER A 379 -26.78 -4.03 -5.98
N LEU A 380 -25.83 -3.10 -5.76
CA LEU A 380 -25.88 -1.76 -6.35
C LEU A 380 -25.82 -1.84 -7.89
N LYS A 381 -24.97 -2.71 -8.44
CA LYS A 381 -24.86 -2.91 -9.88
C LYS A 381 -26.18 -3.41 -10.46
N GLU A 382 -26.80 -4.42 -9.87
CA GLU A 382 -28.11 -4.92 -10.31
C GLU A 382 -29.17 -3.81 -10.32
N LYS A 383 -29.18 -2.95 -9.28
CA LYS A 383 -30.13 -1.83 -9.19
C LYS A 383 -29.87 -0.74 -10.22
N VAL A 384 -28.61 -0.41 -10.45
CA VAL A 384 -28.22 0.59 -11.45
C VAL A 384 -28.51 0.09 -12.86
N ASP A 385 -28.25 -1.19 -13.15
CA ASP A 385 -28.57 -1.79 -14.44
C ASP A 385 -30.09 -1.76 -14.67
N LEU A 386 -30.90 -2.09 -13.66
CA LEU A 386 -32.35 -2.00 -13.72
C LEU A 386 -32.83 -0.55 -13.93
N LEU A 387 -32.25 0.43 -13.21
CA LEU A 387 -32.52 1.86 -13.37
C LEU A 387 -32.25 2.31 -14.82
N ASN A 388 -31.09 1.92 -15.37
CA ASN A 388 -30.71 2.26 -16.74
C ASN A 388 -31.69 1.70 -17.75
N ILE A 389 -32.17 0.45 -17.58
CA ILE A 389 -33.14 -0.18 -18.44
C ILE A 389 -34.51 0.50 -18.34
N MET A 390 -35.02 0.68 -17.13
CA MET A 390 -36.37 1.21 -16.90
C MET A 390 -36.51 2.68 -17.33
N GLN A 391 -35.45 3.46 -17.14
CA GLN A 391 -35.43 4.90 -17.43
C GLN A 391 -34.70 5.24 -18.75
N GLU A 392 -34.26 4.22 -19.52
CA GLU A 392 -33.56 4.36 -20.80
C GLU A 392 -32.32 5.27 -20.73
N LEU A 393 -31.52 5.10 -19.62
CA LEU A 393 -30.35 5.92 -19.39
C LEU A 393 -29.07 5.30 -19.95
N PRO A 394 -28.17 6.10 -20.54
CA PRO A 394 -26.81 5.65 -20.82
C PRO A 394 -26.07 5.36 -19.51
N THR A 395 -25.18 4.37 -19.51
CA THR A 395 -24.38 3.98 -18.32
C THR A 395 -23.56 5.13 -17.74
N ILE A 396 -23.14 6.07 -18.57
CA ILE A 396 -22.39 7.26 -18.14
C ILE A 396 -23.21 8.16 -17.20
N GLU A 397 -24.53 8.22 -17.36
CA GLU A 397 -25.40 9.05 -16.53
C GLU A 397 -25.51 8.55 -15.09
N THR A 398 -25.30 7.25 -14.86
CA THR A 398 -25.40 6.62 -13.53
C THR A 398 -24.02 6.34 -12.89
N LYS A 399 -22.91 6.68 -13.58
CA LYS A 399 -21.54 6.48 -13.10
C LYS A 399 -21.33 7.09 -11.70
N PHE A 400 -21.90 8.27 -11.44
CA PHE A 400 -21.77 8.96 -10.15
C PHE A 400 -22.21 8.12 -8.94
N ILE A 401 -23.06 7.12 -9.13
CA ILE A 401 -23.49 6.21 -8.06
C ILE A 401 -22.33 5.28 -7.66
N PHE A 402 -21.55 4.81 -8.63
CA PHE A 402 -20.34 4.04 -8.37
C PHE A 402 -19.20 4.91 -7.82
N ASP A 403 -19.09 6.16 -8.30
CA ASP A 403 -18.12 7.13 -7.75
C ASP A 403 -18.43 7.41 -6.26
N ALA A 404 -19.72 7.48 -5.89
CA ALA A 404 -20.14 7.55 -4.50
C ALA A 404 -19.74 6.32 -3.69
N LEU A 405 -19.91 5.11 -4.24
CA LEU A 405 -19.50 3.87 -3.59
C LEU A 405 -17.99 3.85 -3.35
N GLU A 406 -17.18 4.22 -4.35
CA GLU A 406 -15.72 4.30 -4.21
C GLU A 406 -15.31 5.31 -3.12
N THR A 407 -15.96 6.48 -3.11
CA THR A 407 -15.73 7.50 -2.08
C THR A 407 -16.04 6.96 -0.67
N ILE A 408 -17.15 6.24 -0.51
CA ILE A 408 -17.51 5.59 0.75
C ILE A 408 -16.47 4.57 1.18
N ILE A 409 -16.00 3.72 0.25
CA ILE A 409 -15.00 2.69 0.52
C ILE A 409 -13.68 3.32 0.98
N ILE A 410 -13.22 4.35 0.28
CA ILE A 410 -11.98 5.07 0.61
C ILE A 410 -12.11 5.76 1.98
N ALA A 411 -13.22 6.44 2.25
CA ALA A 411 -13.47 7.07 3.55
C ALA A 411 -13.54 6.05 4.69
N LYS A 412 -14.23 4.91 4.49
CA LYS A 412 -14.31 3.82 5.48
C LYS A 412 -12.94 3.16 5.73
N ARG A 413 -12.07 3.05 4.72
CA ARG A 413 -10.67 2.60 4.93
C ARG A 413 -9.90 3.57 5.80
N THR A 414 -10.04 4.87 5.55
CA THR A 414 -9.42 5.91 6.40
C THR A 414 -9.93 5.83 7.84
N LEU A 415 -11.24 5.74 8.04
CA LEU A 415 -11.85 5.57 9.36
C LEU A 415 -11.41 4.28 10.05
N LYS A 416 -11.36 3.15 9.34
CA LYS A 416 -10.83 1.89 9.85
C LYS A 416 -9.46 2.07 10.49
N ASN A 417 -8.53 2.66 9.73
CA ASN A 417 -7.15 2.79 10.16
C ASN A 417 -6.95 3.93 11.18
N SER A 418 -7.82 4.95 11.19
CA SER A 418 -7.78 6.01 12.19
C SER A 418 -8.07 5.48 13.60
N TYR A 419 -8.80 4.38 13.77
CA TYR A 419 -8.95 3.74 15.07
C TYR A 419 -7.65 3.09 15.58
N ILE A 420 -6.81 2.56 14.68
CA ILE A 420 -5.46 2.12 15.05
C ILE A 420 -4.62 3.32 15.51
N PHE A 421 -4.66 4.43 14.77
CA PHE A 421 -3.94 5.66 15.12
C PHE A 421 -4.40 6.19 16.49
N GLY A 422 -5.71 6.31 16.71
CA GLY A 422 -6.32 6.79 17.95
C GLY A 422 -5.93 5.94 19.17
N TYR A 423 -5.71 4.63 18.99
CA TYR A 423 -5.21 3.75 20.05
C TYR A 423 -3.86 4.21 20.60
N TYR A 424 -2.97 4.71 19.73
CA TYR A 424 -1.63 5.15 20.12
C TYR A 424 -1.54 6.61 20.54
N MET A 425 -2.58 7.42 20.38
CA MET A 425 -2.55 8.85 20.77
C MET A 425 -2.54 9.03 22.29
N LYS A 426 -1.80 10.01 22.77
CA LYS A 426 -1.90 10.49 24.17
C LYS A 426 -3.28 11.06 24.46
N ASP A 427 -3.73 10.96 25.69
CA ASP A 427 -4.95 11.63 26.12
C ASP A 427 -4.67 13.15 26.27
N SER A 428 -4.99 13.92 25.24
CA SER A 428 -4.67 15.34 25.09
C SER A 428 -5.83 16.09 24.41
N ASN A 429 -5.73 17.42 24.34
CA ASN A 429 -6.68 18.23 23.57
C ASN A 429 -6.63 17.88 22.06
N ASN A 430 -5.47 17.51 21.56
CA ASN A 430 -5.31 17.08 20.16
C ASN A 430 -6.06 15.78 19.88
N LYS A 431 -6.14 14.87 20.86
CA LYS A 431 -6.99 13.67 20.72
C LYS A 431 -8.47 14.01 20.62
N VAL A 432 -8.95 15.00 21.37
CA VAL A 432 -10.33 15.46 21.26
C VAL A 432 -10.60 16.05 19.87
N LEU A 433 -9.67 16.82 19.32
CA LEU A 433 -9.77 17.34 17.95
C LEU A 433 -9.74 16.23 16.92
N PHE A 434 -8.85 15.25 17.07
CA PHE A 434 -8.78 14.07 16.21
C PHE A 434 -10.11 13.31 16.21
N GLU A 435 -10.67 13.01 17.38
CA GLU A 435 -11.97 12.32 17.53
C GLU A 435 -13.12 13.12 16.92
N HIS A 436 -13.04 14.47 16.99
CA HIS A 436 -14.02 15.36 16.35
C HIS A 436 -13.94 15.30 14.81
N SER A 437 -12.74 15.45 14.24
CA SER A 437 -12.54 15.36 12.78
C SER A 437 -12.90 13.97 12.24
N GLN A 438 -12.55 12.89 12.99
CA GLN A 438 -12.98 11.52 12.70
C GLN A 438 -14.52 11.40 12.67
N GLY A 439 -15.20 11.99 13.64
CA GLY A 439 -16.67 11.97 13.72
C GLY A 439 -17.34 12.72 12.57
N ILE A 440 -16.76 13.84 12.11
CA ILE A 440 -17.27 14.56 10.93
C ILE A 440 -17.16 13.70 9.68
N LEU A 441 -16.02 13.03 9.47
CA LEU A 441 -15.82 12.15 8.32
C LEU A 441 -16.79 10.97 8.37
N GLU A 442 -16.96 10.34 9.54
CA GLU A 442 -17.92 9.26 9.74
C GLU A 442 -19.34 9.67 9.38
N TYR A 443 -19.81 10.79 9.95
CA TYR A 443 -21.17 11.30 9.73
C TYR A 443 -21.47 11.53 8.24
N ASN A 444 -20.56 12.21 7.51
CA ASN A 444 -20.76 12.48 6.10
C ASN A 444 -20.71 11.19 5.26
N THR A 445 -19.82 10.25 5.60
CA THR A 445 -19.70 8.95 4.92
C THR A 445 -20.97 8.12 5.08
N GLU A 446 -21.52 8.04 6.30
CA GLU A 446 -22.77 7.28 6.54
C GLU A 446 -23.99 7.97 5.90
N ASN A 447 -24.01 9.31 5.82
CA ASN A 447 -25.05 10.03 5.11
C ASN A 447 -25.02 9.76 3.60
N LEU A 448 -23.85 9.74 2.96
CA LEU A 448 -23.74 9.37 1.55
C LEU A 448 -24.14 7.91 1.34
N HIS A 449 -23.66 7.00 2.19
CA HIS A 449 -24.02 5.59 2.12
C HIS A 449 -25.54 5.38 2.18
N LYS A 450 -26.20 6.07 3.09
CA LYS A 450 -27.67 6.04 3.20
C LYS A 450 -28.36 6.50 1.93
N VAL A 451 -27.82 7.50 1.23
CA VAL A 451 -28.42 8.07 0.01
C VAL A 451 -28.39 7.06 -1.14
N ILE A 452 -27.33 6.22 -1.26
CA ILE A 452 -27.21 5.22 -2.32
C ILE A 452 -27.65 3.81 -1.91
N LEU A 453 -28.32 3.65 -0.74
CA LEU A 453 -28.88 2.35 -0.35
C LEU A 453 -29.96 1.87 -1.33
N ASP A 454 -30.08 0.56 -1.50
CA ASP A 454 -31.02 -0.10 -2.40
C ASP A 454 -32.46 0.42 -2.27
N SER A 455 -32.90 0.71 -1.04
CA SER A 455 -34.23 1.23 -0.76
C SER A 455 -34.52 2.60 -1.39
N ASN A 456 -33.49 3.43 -1.54
CA ASN A 456 -33.62 4.75 -2.14
C ASN A 456 -33.59 4.69 -3.68
N LEU A 457 -32.78 3.79 -4.26
CA LEU A 457 -32.72 3.59 -5.70
C LEU A 457 -34.00 3.03 -6.28
N ASN A 458 -34.74 2.18 -5.52
CA ASN A 458 -36.04 1.67 -5.93
C ASN A 458 -37.03 2.80 -6.23
N PHE A 459 -36.99 3.92 -5.47
CA PHE A 459 -37.84 5.08 -5.76
C PHE A 459 -37.61 5.59 -7.17
N TYR A 460 -36.36 5.74 -7.63
CA TYR A 460 -36.04 6.24 -8.96
C TYR A 460 -36.34 5.22 -10.06
N ILE A 461 -36.28 3.93 -9.76
CA ILE A 461 -36.62 2.86 -10.71
C ILE A 461 -38.13 2.85 -11.01
N GLU A 462 -38.95 3.09 -9.98
CA GLU A 462 -40.41 3.04 -10.03
C GLU A 462 -41.06 4.36 -10.45
N LEU A 463 -40.27 5.44 -10.58
CA LEU A 463 -40.79 6.79 -10.91
C LEU A 463 -41.27 6.85 -12.38
N GLU A 464 -42.37 7.55 -12.60
CA GLU A 464 -42.86 7.81 -13.97
C GLU A 464 -41.90 8.70 -14.75
N LYS A 465 -41.76 8.47 -16.07
CA LYS A 465 -40.76 9.13 -16.93
C LYS A 465 -40.87 10.66 -16.93
N ASP A 466 -42.08 11.20 -16.80
CA ASP A 466 -42.33 12.64 -16.83
C ASP A 466 -41.71 13.35 -15.59
N ASP A 467 -41.74 12.69 -14.43
CA ASP A 467 -41.20 13.26 -13.19
C ASP A 467 -39.74 12.86 -12.97
N PHE A 468 -39.29 11.77 -13.57
CA PHE A 468 -37.97 11.16 -13.33
C PHE A 468 -36.83 12.14 -13.52
N ARG A 469 -36.81 12.88 -14.63
CA ARG A 469 -35.64 13.70 -15.00
C ARG A 469 -35.34 14.80 -13.99
N GLU A 470 -36.36 15.47 -13.44
CA GLU A 470 -36.17 16.52 -12.43
C GLU A 470 -35.63 15.93 -11.11
N TYR A 471 -36.23 14.82 -10.65
CA TYR A 471 -35.79 14.17 -9.41
C TYR A 471 -34.41 13.55 -9.55
N PHE A 472 -34.09 12.97 -10.70
CA PHE A 472 -32.80 12.36 -10.94
C PHE A 472 -31.66 13.36 -11.02
N ILE A 473 -31.86 14.52 -11.63
CA ILE A 473 -30.87 15.62 -11.64
C ILE A 473 -30.57 16.06 -10.20
N LYS A 474 -31.61 16.32 -9.40
CA LYS A 474 -31.44 16.69 -7.98
C LYS A 474 -30.72 15.61 -7.17
N PHE A 475 -31.00 14.35 -7.47
CA PHE A 475 -30.33 13.22 -6.84
C PHE A 475 -28.83 13.21 -7.19
N LYS A 476 -28.49 13.35 -8.48
CA LYS A 476 -27.12 13.41 -8.98
C LYS A 476 -26.35 14.58 -8.35
N GLU A 477 -26.94 15.77 -8.32
CA GLU A 477 -26.35 16.95 -7.67
C GLU A 477 -26.10 16.72 -6.16
N ASN A 478 -27.07 16.18 -5.45
CA ASN A 478 -26.93 15.89 -4.01
C ASN A 478 -25.84 14.85 -3.74
N VAL A 479 -25.72 13.80 -4.56
CA VAL A 479 -24.68 12.77 -4.42
C VAL A 479 -23.31 13.37 -4.70
N ASN A 480 -23.13 14.12 -5.80
CA ASN A 480 -21.87 14.75 -6.15
C ASN A 480 -21.41 15.74 -5.08
N GLN A 481 -22.30 16.59 -4.58
CA GLN A 481 -21.96 17.50 -3.48
C GLN A 481 -21.47 16.75 -2.22
N LYS A 482 -22.10 15.61 -1.89
CA LYS A 482 -21.65 14.79 -0.75
C LYS A 482 -20.31 14.13 -0.98
N ILE A 483 -20.00 13.70 -2.21
CA ILE A 483 -18.69 13.18 -2.60
C ILE A 483 -17.60 14.23 -2.35
N GLU A 484 -17.81 15.47 -2.83
CA GLU A 484 -16.87 16.58 -2.64
C GLU A 484 -16.64 16.88 -1.16
N ILE A 485 -17.71 16.96 -0.38
CA ILE A 485 -17.66 17.19 1.07
C ILE A 485 -16.81 16.10 1.77
N ILE A 486 -17.03 14.82 1.46
CA ILE A 486 -16.30 13.71 2.07
C ILE A 486 -14.82 13.79 1.70
N ASN A 487 -14.51 14.03 0.42
CA ASN A 487 -13.14 14.13 -0.05
C ASN A 487 -12.41 15.30 0.64
N LYS A 488 -13.04 16.45 0.77
CA LYS A 488 -12.49 17.60 1.49
C LYS A 488 -12.20 17.27 2.96
N TYR A 489 -13.17 16.72 3.70
CA TYR A 489 -12.96 16.36 5.10
C TYR A 489 -11.95 15.25 5.30
N ARG A 490 -11.92 14.24 4.41
CA ARG A 490 -10.91 13.17 4.45
C ARG A 490 -9.51 13.73 4.28
N ASN A 491 -9.30 14.58 3.27
CA ASN A 491 -7.98 15.16 3.00
C ASN A 491 -7.53 16.05 4.16
N SER A 492 -8.40 16.95 4.65
CA SER A 492 -8.11 17.77 5.82
C SER A 492 -7.77 16.93 7.06
N PHE A 493 -8.51 15.86 7.32
CA PHE A 493 -8.26 14.96 8.44
C PHE A 493 -6.90 14.25 8.33
N LEU A 494 -6.51 13.79 7.13
CA LEU A 494 -5.22 13.18 6.89
C LEU A 494 -4.07 14.18 7.06
N GLU A 495 -4.21 15.39 6.55
CA GLU A 495 -3.24 16.48 6.73
C GLU A 495 -3.08 16.87 8.22
N GLU A 496 -4.17 16.94 8.96
CA GLU A 496 -4.12 17.19 10.40
C GLU A 496 -3.36 16.10 11.15
N ILE A 497 -3.57 14.83 10.78
CA ILE A 497 -2.84 13.71 11.37
C ILE A 497 -1.35 13.85 11.08
N GLU A 498 -0.97 14.03 9.84
CA GLU A 498 0.44 14.09 9.42
C GLU A 498 1.16 15.31 10.02
N ASN A 499 0.52 16.47 10.05
CA ASN A 499 1.15 17.73 10.48
C ASN A 499 1.08 17.98 11.98
N LYS A 500 0.04 17.48 12.68
CA LYS A 500 -0.21 17.85 14.09
C LYS A 500 -0.20 16.63 15.02
N PHE A 501 -0.85 15.52 14.63
CA PHE A 501 -1.15 14.46 15.59
C PHE A 501 -0.08 13.37 15.69
N VAL A 502 0.81 13.23 14.68
CA VAL A 502 1.95 12.30 14.74
C VAL A 502 2.85 12.59 15.96
N GLY A 503 3.04 13.87 16.33
CA GLY A 503 3.79 14.27 17.51
C GLY A 503 3.14 13.91 18.86
N ASP A 504 1.84 13.62 18.85
CA ASP A 504 1.05 13.26 20.04
C ASP A 504 0.90 11.75 20.26
N LEU A 505 1.65 10.94 19.52
CA LEU A 505 1.68 9.50 19.74
C LEU A 505 2.38 9.15 21.07
N ASP A 506 1.83 8.19 21.80
CA ASP A 506 2.36 7.76 23.09
C ASP A 506 3.49 6.73 22.90
N GLU A 507 4.73 7.19 23.00
CA GLU A 507 5.91 6.34 22.87
C GLU A 507 5.94 5.18 23.89
N LYS A 508 5.30 5.35 25.04
CA LYS A 508 5.21 4.28 26.05
C LYS A 508 4.34 3.12 25.54
N ILE A 509 3.25 3.45 24.84
CA ILE A 509 2.37 2.42 24.22
C ILE A 509 3.06 1.80 23.00
N ILE A 510 3.79 2.60 22.20
CA ILE A 510 4.47 2.13 20.99
C ILE A 510 5.67 1.23 21.31
N ASN A 511 6.47 1.57 22.34
CA ASN A 511 7.73 0.89 22.66
C ASN A 511 7.59 -0.29 23.63
N LEU A 512 6.37 -0.71 23.94
CA LEU A 512 6.15 -1.90 24.75
C LEU A 512 6.69 -3.14 24.02
N LYS A 513 7.71 -3.76 24.61
CA LYS A 513 8.19 -5.08 24.19
C LYS A 513 7.20 -6.12 24.71
N PHE A 514 6.70 -6.94 23.83
CA PHE A 514 5.85 -8.10 24.11
C PHE A 514 6.69 -9.36 24.16
#